data_9793bcc5f714f0abbe4b74123538f3ed
#
_entry.id   9793bcc5f714f0abbe4b74123538f3ed
#
_cell.length_a   1.000
_cell.length_b   1.000
_cell.length_c   1.000
_cell.angle_alpha   90.00
_cell.angle_beta   90.00
_cell.angle_gamma   90.00
#
_symmetry.space_group_name_H-M   'P 1'
#
loop_
_entity.id
_entity.type
_entity.pdbx_description
1 polymer ?
#
loop_
_entity_poly.entity_id
_entity_poly.type
_entity_poly.pdbx_seq_one_letter_code
_entity_poly.pdbx_strand_id
1 'polypeptide(L)'
;MAFLFTYLDYGLLGALLLVMLYQCYFYLRYLTGVQRQLRKQKKHPLPLDTDNLPGVSVIVCARNEQDNLLHFLPTLLQQDYPRFEVIVVNDGSEDNTQLVLEQYAQKCNNLYLTFVPREARVISSKKLALTIGAKAANYDYLLLTDADCRPLTRTWITDMMQGFMHNPQAEVVLGYGAYFQKPTLLNSLITYDTLFIGLQYMGMALAGVPYMGVGRNLAYKKETFFKNNGFRGMLSEQAGDDDLFVNKVANKRNTAVVSTPASVTWSIPNTSWRSWLHQKRRHLSVSHNYRFGSKLRLVLEPLTRGLFYAILIAVCIWGSSLAVCAAYILWWLRLVMQLCVINISSYRLNKRLYGIEIVAYDIVLPLLSLWILWTQRFRKRRIYW
;
A
#
# COMPACT_ATOMS: atom_id res chain seq x y z
N MET A 1 -29.51 34.09 29.08
CA MET A 1 -28.29 33.32 28.81
C MET A 1 -27.60 33.95 27.61
N ALA A 2 -26.39 34.46 27.78
CA ALA A 2 -25.69 35.14 26.70
C ALA A 2 -25.27 34.13 25.62
N PHE A 3 -25.84 34.21 24.43
CA PHE A 3 -25.44 33.52 23.22
C PHE A 3 -24.18 34.17 22.60
N LEU A 4 -23.26 34.64 23.43
CA LEU A 4 -22.04 35.29 22.98
C LEU A 4 -20.87 34.29 23.10
N PHE A 5 -20.03 34.22 22.06
CA PHE A 5 -18.77 33.50 22.12
C PHE A 5 -17.85 34.14 23.16
N THR A 6 -17.21 33.29 23.97
CA THR A 6 -16.14 33.71 24.88
C THR A 6 -14.79 33.73 24.12
N TYR A 7 -13.77 34.37 24.70
CA TYR A 7 -12.39 34.28 24.14
C TYR A 7 -11.88 32.85 24.04
N LEU A 8 -12.30 32.00 24.98
CA LEU A 8 -11.96 30.56 24.94
C LEU A 8 -12.62 29.89 23.73
N ASP A 9 -13.87 30.17 23.41
CA ASP A 9 -14.58 29.65 22.26
C ASP A 9 -13.88 30.02 20.95
N TYR A 10 -13.48 31.27 20.79
CA TYR A 10 -12.72 31.70 19.60
C TYR A 10 -11.39 30.97 19.49
N GLY A 11 -10.65 30.75 20.59
CA GLY A 11 -9.40 30.01 20.62
C GLY A 11 -9.59 28.57 20.22
N LEU A 12 -10.55 27.84 20.82
CA LEU A 12 -10.82 26.44 20.55
C LEU A 12 -11.37 26.22 19.13
N LEU A 13 -12.33 27.01 18.68
CA LEU A 13 -12.89 26.94 17.34
C LEU A 13 -11.85 27.29 16.25
N GLY A 14 -11.02 28.30 16.52
CA GLY A 14 -9.91 28.67 15.64
C GLY A 14 -8.90 27.51 15.48
N ALA A 15 -8.51 26.87 16.58
CA ALA A 15 -7.66 25.70 16.57
C ALA A 15 -8.30 24.51 15.85
N LEU A 16 -9.60 24.24 16.10
CA LEU A 16 -10.36 23.17 15.43
C LEU A 16 -10.41 23.40 13.92
N LEU A 17 -10.68 24.64 13.50
CA LEU A 17 -10.72 25.02 12.09
C LEU A 17 -9.35 24.85 11.40
N LEU A 18 -8.26 25.29 12.04
CA LEU A 18 -6.90 25.13 11.49
C LEU A 18 -6.55 23.67 11.29
N VAL A 19 -6.83 22.82 12.27
CA VAL A 19 -6.59 21.37 12.15
C VAL A 19 -7.47 20.76 11.06
N MET A 20 -8.75 21.15 10.96
CA MET A 20 -9.65 20.73 9.90
C MET A 20 -9.14 21.16 8.51
N LEU A 21 -8.67 22.39 8.36
CA LEU A 21 -8.12 22.90 7.09
C LEU A 21 -6.90 22.07 6.63
N TYR A 22 -6.02 21.70 7.57
CA TYR A 22 -4.91 20.80 7.27
C TYR A 22 -5.42 19.42 6.81
N GLN A 23 -6.40 18.84 7.49
CA GLN A 23 -7.04 17.59 7.09
C GLN A 23 -7.66 17.70 5.68
N CYS A 24 -8.40 18.76 5.41
CA CYS A 24 -8.97 19.04 4.08
C CYS A 24 -7.85 19.12 3.02
N TYR A 25 -6.78 19.87 3.30
CA TYR A 25 -5.61 19.94 2.42
C TYR A 25 -5.04 18.54 2.15
N PHE A 26 -4.84 17.72 3.19
CA PHE A 26 -4.27 16.38 3.06
C PHE A 26 -5.17 15.47 2.20
N TYR A 27 -6.47 15.45 2.47
CA TYR A 27 -7.43 14.67 1.70
C TYR A 27 -7.49 15.13 0.24
N LEU A 28 -7.65 16.43 0.01
CA LEU A 28 -7.77 16.97 -1.34
C LEU A 28 -6.44 16.90 -2.11
N ARG A 29 -5.29 17.06 -1.47
CA ARG A 29 -3.98 17.05 -2.13
C ARG A 29 -3.51 15.63 -2.47
N TYR A 30 -3.68 14.69 -1.52
CA TYR A 30 -3.14 13.34 -1.62
C TYR A 30 -4.22 12.29 -1.89
N LEU A 31 -5.23 12.14 -1.05
CA LEU A 31 -6.16 11.02 -1.16
C LEU A 31 -7.04 11.08 -2.42
N THR A 32 -7.34 12.27 -2.96
CA THR A 32 -8.02 12.40 -4.26
C THR A 32 -7.10 12.27 -5.46
N GLY A 33 -5.79 12.11 -5.26
CA GLY A 33 -4.80 12.03 -6.35
C GLY A 33 -5.15 10.95 -7.38
N VAL A 34 -5.47 9.75 -6.90
CA VAL A 34 -5.89 8.61 -7.72
C VAL A 34 -7.14 8.93 -8.54
N GLN A 35 -8.15 9.55 -7.93
CA GLN A 35 -9.39 9.93 -8.63
C GLN A 35 -9.12 10.95 -9.73
N ARG A 36 -8.25 11.94 -9.47
CA ARG A 36 -7.87 12.95 -10.46
C ARG A 36 -7.12 12.32 -11.62
N GLN A 37 -6.19 11.39 -11.35
CA GLN A 37 -5.48 10.65 -12.39
C GLN A 37 -6.46 9.87 -13.28
N LEU A 38 -7.36 9.08 -12.68
CA LEU A 38 -8.34 8.28 -13.42
C LEU A 38 -9.30 9.15 -14.26
N ARG A 39 -9.71 10.31 -13.74
CA ARG A 39 -10.52 11.28 -14.51
C ARG A 39 -9.74 11.83 -15.69
N LYS A 40 -8.45 12.15 -15.50
CA LYS A 40 -7.57 12.65 -16.59
C LYS A 40 -7.39 11.58 -17.67
N GLN A 41 -7.10 10.34 -17.29
CA GLN A 41 -6.96 9.22 -18.24
C GLN A 41 -8.24 8.95 -19.03
N LYS A 42 -9.42 9.05 -18.37
CA LYS A 42 -10.70 8.91 -19.08
C LYS A 42 -10.97 10.01 -20.09
N LYS A 43 -10.55 11.25 -19.81
CA LYS A 43 -10.72 12.39 -20.73
C LYS A 43 -9.71 12.38 -21.88
N HIS A 44 -8.52 11.90 -21.61
CA HIS A 44 -7.40 11.83 -22.56
C HIS A 44 -6.82 10.40 -22.47
N PRO A 45 -7.49 9.42 -23.11
CA PRO A 45 -6.98 8.06 -23.17
C PRO A 45 -5.66 8.08 -23.96
N LEU A 46 -4.62 7.53 -23.33
CA LEU A 46 -3.33 7.38 -23.99
C LEU A 46 -3.37 6.09 -24.81
N PRO A 47 -2.99 6.12 -26.10
CA PRO A 47 -2.96 4.92 -26.91
C PRO A 47 -1.99 3.90 -26.31
N LEU A 48 -2.40 2.65 -26.26
CA LEU A 48 -1.55 1.50 -25.98
C LEU A 48 -0.87 1.11 -27.28
N ASP A 49 0.45 1.24 -27.32
CA ASP A 49 1.26 0.57 -28.34
C ASP A 49 1.39 -0.90 -27.91
N THR A 50 0.51 -1.74 -28.46
CA THR A 50 0.51 -3.18 -28.17
C THR A 50 1.62 -3.92 -28.90
N ASP A 51 2.18 -3.35 -29.95
CA ASP A 51 3.14 -4.00 -30.84
C ASP A 51 4.56 -3.96 -30.26
N ASN A 52 4.87 -2.94 -29.46
CA ASN A 52 6.19 -2.72 -28.86
C ASN A 52 6.22 -2.90 -27.32
N LEU A 53 5.39 -3.78 -26.78
CA LEU A 53 5.39 -4.05 -25.34
C LEU A 53 6.73 -4.68 -24.88
N PRO A 54 7.35 -4.13 -23.81
CA PRO A 54 8.62 -4.66 -23.30
C PRO A 54 8.43 -6.04 -22.67
N GLY A 55 9.49 -6.85 -22.61
CA GLY A 55 9.47 -8.10 -21.86
C GLY A 55 9.40 -7.87 -20.36
N VAL A 56 8.65 -8.69 -19.63
CA VAL A 56 8.39 -8.56 -18.19
C VAL A 56 8.66 -9.87 -17.45
N SER A 57 9.44 -9.77 -16.36
CA SER A 57 9.63 -10.88 -15.42
C SER A 57 8.77 -10.64 -14.18
N VAL A 58 7.73 -11.46 -14.00
CA VAL A 58 6.90 -11.46 -12.80
C VAL A 58 7.60 -12.27 -11.71
N ILE A 59 7.93 -11.69 -10.58
CA ILE A 59 8.63 -12.35 -9.49
C ILE A 59 7.67 -12.63 -8.33
N VAL A 60 7.60 -13.89 -7.92
CA VAL A 60 6.78 -14.38 -6.81
C VAL A 60 7.68 -15.11 -5.81
N CYS A 61 7.67 -14.68 -4.55
CA CYS A 61 8.32 -15.41 -3.46
C CYS A 61 7.30 -16.28 -2.75
N ALA A 62 7.63 -17.57 -2.57
CA ALA A 62 6.74 -18.55 -1.95
C ALA A 62 7.44 -19.26 -0.79
N ARG A 63 6.76 -19.32 0.37
CA ARG A 63 7.17 -20.12 1.51
C ARG A 63 5.95 -20.73 2.20
N ASN A 64 5.78 -22.05 2.08
CA ASN A 64 4.60 -22.78 2.56
C ASN A 64 3.30 -22.19 1.97
N GLU A 65 3.27 -22.10 0.64
CA GLU A 65 2.20 -21.46 -0.13
C GLU A 65 1.47 -22.45 -1.06
N GLN A 66 1.50 -23.75 -0.74
CA GLN A 66 0.90 -24.81 -1.55
C GLN A 66 -0.51 -24.45 -2.02
N ASP A 67 -1.41 -24.14 -1.10
CA ASP A 67 -2.83 -23.89 -1.39
C ASP A 67 -3.02 -22.60 -2.20
N ASN A 68 -2.26 -21.56 -1.88
CA ASN A 68 -2.32 -20.28 -2.59
C ASN A 68 -1.82 -20.42 -4.03
N LEU A 69 -0.73 -21.15 -4.26
CA LEU A 69 -0.19 -21.39 -5.60
C LEU A 69 -1.15 -22.22 -6.45
N LEU A 70 -1.79 -23.25 -5.89
CA LEU A 70 -2.82 -24.01 -6.60
C LEU A 70 -3.95 -23.13 -7.13
N HIS A 71 -4.35 -22.11 -6.36
CA HIS A 71 -5.47 -21.24 -6.71
C HIS A 71 -5.06 -20.03 -7.56
N PHE A 72 -3.89 -19.44 -7.33
CA PHE A 72 -3.54 -18.13 -7.89
C PHE A 72 -2.47 -18.16 -8.97
N LEU A 73 -1.53 -19.11 -8.94
CA LEU A 73 -0.49 -19.23 -9.96
C LEU A 73 -1.06 -19.33 -11.39
N PRO A 74 -2.15 -20.08 -11.66
CA PRO A 74 -2.76 -20.08 -12.99
C PRO A 74 -3.17 -18.71 -13.50
N THR A 75 -3.61 -17.80 -12.61
CA THR A 75 -4.01 -16.45 -13.01
C THR A 75 -2.84 -15.56 -13.41
N LEU A 76 -1.65 -15.83 -12.89
CA LEU A 76 -0.40 -15.17 -13.28
C LEU A 76 0.13 -15.74 -14.60
N LEU A 77 0.03 -17.05 -14.82
CA LEU A 77 0.51 -17.70 -16.03
C LEU A 77 -0.36 -17.42 -17.26
N GLN A 78 -1.64 -17.08 -17.07
CA GLN A 78 -2.62 -16.85 -18.13
C GLN A 78 -2.86 -15.36 -18.42
N GLN A 79 -1.84 -14.52 -18.25
CA GLN A 79 -1.94 -13.10 -18.59
C GLN A 79 -1.89 -12.90 -20.11
N ASP A 80 -2.71 -11.97 -20.62
CA ASP A 80 -2.74 -11.57 -22.02
C ASP A 80 -1.60 -10.55 -22.28
N TYR A 81 -0.36 -11.06 -22.34
CA TYR A 81 0.83 -10.24 -22.55
C TYR A 81 1.84 -11.00 -23.45
N PRO A 82 2.42 -10.36 -24.49
CA PRO A 82 3.15 -11.10 -25.52
C PRO A 82 4.49 -11.66 -25.06
N ARG A 83 5.21 -10.98 -24.17
CA ARG A 83 6.56 -11.35 -23.74
C ARG A 83 6.69 -11.25 -22.23
N PHE A 84 6.36 -12.33 -21.52
CA PHE A 84 6.54 -12.38 -20.07
C PHE A 84 6.95 -13.77 -19.59
N GLU A 85 7.52 -13.79 -18.42
CA GLU A 85 7.83 -14.99 -17.65
C GLU A 85 7.36 -14.79 -16.20
N VAL A 86 7.07 -15.88 -15.52
CA VAL A 86 6.78 -15.91 -14.09
C VAL A 86 7.90 -16.68 -13.41
N ILE A 87 8.61 -16.04 -12.50
CA ILE A 87 9.70 -16.62 -11.72
C ILE A 87 9.20 -16.81 -10.30
N VAL A 88 9.05 -18.07 -9.89
CA VAL A 88 8.68 -18.40 -8.51
C VAL A 88 9.94 -18.83 -7.75
N VAL A 89 10.22 -18.10 -6.67
CA VAL A 89 11.35 -18.38 -5.79
C VAL A 89 10.85 -19.13 -4.55
N ASN A 90 11.16 -20.41 -4.44
CA ASN A 90 10.84 -21.20 -3.25
C ASN A 90 11.83 -20.88 -2.13
N ASP A 91 11.33 -20.22 -1.08
CA ASP A 91 12.11 -19.83 0.10
C ASP A 91 12.13 -20.95 1.15
N GLY A 92 12.47 -22.16 0.69
CA GLY A 92 12.64 -23.33 1.54
C GLY A 92 11.36 -23.75 2.24
N SER A 93 10.31 -23.95 1.47
CA SER A 93 9.04 -24.51 1.95
C SER A 93 9.22 -25.92 2.52
N GLU A 94 8.38 -26.25 3.49
CA GLU A 94 8.34 -27.56 4.17
C GLU A 94 7.06 -28.35 3.82
N ASP A 95 6.11 -27.68 3.16
CA ASP A 95 4.89 -28.28 2.61
C ASP A 95 5.09 -28.75 1.16
N ASN A 96 4.00 -29.09 0.44
CA ASN A 96 4.05 -29.53 -0.94
C ASN A 96 4.20 -28.37 -1.96
N THR A 97 4.61 -27.18 -1.55
CA THR A 97 4.84 -26.02 -2.45
C THR A 97 5.73 -26.40 -3.62
N GLN A 98 6.85 -27.10 -3.37
CA GLN A 98 7.78 -27.51 -4.43
C GLN A 98 7.12 -28.45 -5.45
N LEU A 99 6.36 -29.45 -4.98
CA LEU A 99 5.66 -30.39 -5.84
C LEU A 99 4.64 -29.68 -6.75
N VAL A 100 3.88 -28.76 -6.19
CA VAL A 100 2.91 -27.94 -6.95
C VAL A 100 3.62 -27.14 -8.05
N LEU A 101 4.73 -26.50 -7.72
CA LEU A 101 5.51 -25.72 -8.68
C LEU A 101 6.05 -26.58 -9.82
N GLU A 102 6.59 -27.76 -9.53
CA GLU A 102 7.10 -28.70 -10.53
C GLU A 102 6.00 -29.20 -11.49
N GLN A 103 4.80 -29.48 -10.96
CA GLN A 103 3.64 -29.85 -11.77
C GLN A 103 3.22 -28.75 -12.76
N TYR A 104 3.28 -27.46 -12.36
CA TYR A 104 3.00 -26.35 -13.25
C TYR A 104 4.12 -26.09 -14.24
N ALA A 105 5.40 -26.23 -13.84
CA ALA A 105 6.55 -26.04 -14.72
C ALA A 105 6.59 -27.04 -15.88
N GLN A 106 6.09 -28.26 -15.66
CA GLN A 106 5.96 -29.26 -16.74
C GLN A 106 4.90 -28.88 -17.80
N LYS A 107 3.94 -28.01 -17.45
CA LYS A 107 2.80 -27.64 -18.30
C LYS A 107 2.91 -26.26 -18.92
N CYS A 108 3.72 -25.39 -18.34
CA CYS A 108 3.76 -23.97 -18.68
C CYS A 108 5.19 -23.53 -19.02
N ASN A 109 5.44 -23.18 -20.27
CA ASN A 109 6.77 -22.78 -20.77
C ASN A 109 7.22 -21.39 -20.24
N ASN A 110 6.31 -20.59 -19.70
CA ASN A 110 6.60 -19.27 -19.14
C ASN A 110 6.77 -19.27 -17.62
N LEU A 111 6.85 -20.45 -16.97
CA LEU A 111 7.13 -20.60 -15.55
C LEU A 111 8.58 -21.07 -15.32
N TYR A 112 9.31 -20.29 -14.55
CA TYR A 112 10.68 -20.60 -14.12
C TYR A 112 10.74 -20.75 -12.61
N LEU A 113 11.42 -21.79 -12.14
CA LEU A 113 11.55 -22.09 -10.72
C LEU A 113 12.99 -21.84 -10.27
N THR A 114 13.11 -21.20 -9.11
CA THR A 114 14.39 -21.06 -8.41
C THR A 114 14.15 -21.18 -6.91
N PHE A 115 15.20 -21.24 -6.11
CA PHE A 115 15.11 -21.47 -4.68
C PHE A 115 16.15 -20.69 -3.88
N VAL A 116 15.87 -20.45 -2.61
CA VAL A 116 16.84 -19.93 -1.65
C VAL A 116 17.62 -21.11 -1.05
N PRO A 117 18.97 -21.14 -1.21
CA PRO A 117 19.79 -22.16 -0.57
C PRO A 117 19.61 -22.18 0.96
N ARG A 118 19.61 -23.38 1.56
CA ARG A 118 19.38 -23.55 3.00
C ARG A 118 20.45 -22.85 3.83
N GLU A 119 21.66 -22.81 3.35
CA GLU A 119 22.84 -22.21 4.00
C GLU A 119 22.74 -20.68 4.06
N ALA A 120 21.97 -20.07 3.13
CA ALA A 120 21.83 -18.63 3.01
C ALA A 120 20.70 -18.04 3.91
N ARG A 121 20.00 -18.87 4.70
CA ARG A 121 18.82 -18.46 5.51
C ARG A 121 19.12 -17.54 6.72
N VAL A 122 20.37 -17.23 7.00
CA VAL A 122 20.78 -16.31 8.08
C VAL A 122 20.34 -14.86 7.82
N ILE A 123 19.97 -14.55 6.57
CA ILE A 123 19.56 -13.22 6.10
C ILE A 123 18.04 -13.20 5.91
N SER A 124 17.41 -12.02 5.94
CA SER A 124 15.97 -11.86 5.62
C SER A 124 15.60 -12.62 4.36
N SER A 125 14.86 -13.72 4.51
CA SER A 125 14.61 -14.71 3.45
C SER A 125 13.89 -14.09 2.25
N LYS A 126 12.86 -13.26 2.47
CA LYS A 126 12.12 -12.62 1.37
C LYS A 126 12.98 -11.68 0.53
N LYS A 127 13.87 -10.87 1.15
CA LYS A 127 14.78 -9.99 0.39
C LYS A 127 15.80 -10.78 -0.43
N LEU A 128 16.27 -11.89 0.12
CA LEU A 128 17.16 -12.80 -0.59
C LEU A 128 16.42 -13.47 -1.74
N ALA A 129 15.21 -13.98 -1.50
CA ALA A 129 14.37 -14.57 -2.54
C ALA A 129 14.09 -13.59 -3.69
N LEU A 130 13.71 -12.35 -3.38
CA LEU A 130 13.53 -11.29 -4.38
C LEU A 130 14.83 -10.99 -5.16
N THR A 131 15.99 -10.99 -4.48
CA THR A 131 17.28 -10.76 -5.12
C THR A 131 17.64 -11.92 -6.09
N ILE A 132 17.35 -13.15 -5.69
CA ILE A 132 17.56 -14.35 -6.55
C ILE A 132 16.62 -14.27 -7.75
N GLY A 133 15.33 -13.97 -7.54
CA GLY A 133 14.35 -13.77 -8.60
C GLY A 133 14.77 -12.67 -9.59
N ALA A 134 15.23 -11.52 -9.07
CA ALA A 134 15.73 -10.42 -9.91
C ALA A 134 16.98 -10.80 -10.72
N LYS A 135 17.87 -11.64 -10.17
CA LYS A 135 19.03 -12.15 -10.90
C LYS A 135 18.62 -13.15 -11.99
N ALA A 136 17.67 -14.04 -11.70
CA ALA A 136 17.16 -15.04 -12.63
C ALA A 136 16.31 -14.44 -13.77
N ALA A 137 15.79 -13.21 -13.60
CA ALA A 137 14.94 -12.55 -14.57
C ALA A 137 15.66 -12.32 -15.90
N ASN A 138 15.00 -12.70 -17.01
CA ASN A 138 15.52 -12.50 -18.37
C ASN A 138 15.17 -11.10 -18.92
N TYR A 139 14.13 -10.45 -18.38
CA TYR A 139 13.65 -9.17 -18.88
C TYR A 139 14.05 -8.00 -17.98
N ASP A 140 14.05 -6.81 -18.55
CA ASP A 140 14.48 -5.56 -17.88
C ASP A 140 13.42 -4.97 -16.93
N TYR A 141 12.17 -5.39 -17.04
CA TYR A 141 11.10 -4.93 -16.17
C TYR A 141 10.70 -6.05 -15.21
N LEU A 142 10.82 -5.75 -13.93
CA LEU A 142 10.46 -6.66 -12.85
C LEU A 142 9.11 -6.22 -12.30
N LEU A 143 8.15 -7.15 -12.25
CA LEU A 143 6.83 -6.95 -11.67
C LEU A 143 6.65 -7.90 -10.48
N LEU A 144 6.45 -7.35 -9.31
CA LEU A 144 6.37 -8.09 -8.06
C LEU A 144 4.92 -8.35 -7.65
N THR A 145 4.67 -9.55 -7.18
CA THR A 145 3.45 -9.91 -6.48
C THR A 145 3.72 -11.01 -5.45
N ASP A 146 2.84 -11.19 -4.46
CA ASP A 146 2.98 -12.25 -3.47
C ASP A 146 2.24 -13.53 -3.91
N ALA A 147 2.61 -14.68 -3.35
CA ALA A 147 2.03 -15.99 -3.70
C ALA A 147 0.54 -16.11 -3.30
N ASP A 148 0.09 -15.31 -2.30
CA ASP A 148 -1.30 -15.19 -1.86
C ASP A 148 -2.12 -14.17 -2.64
N CYS A 149 -1.57 -13.66 -3.75
CA CYS A 149 -2.17 -12.61 -4.56
C CYS A 149 -2.60 -13.11 -5.93
N ARG A 150 -3.72 -12.58 -6.42
CA ARG A 150 -4.11 -12.74 -7.81
C ARG A 150 -4.43 -11.39 -8.47
N PRO A 151 -4.06 -11.19 -9.74
CA PRO A 151 -4.60 -10.12 -10.55
C PRO A 151 -6.11 -10.26 -10.75
N LEU A 152 -6.82 -9.15 -10.86
CA LEU A 152 -8.26 -9.16 -11.13
C LEU A 152 -8.57 -9.52 -12.60
N THR A 153 -7.67 -9.19 -13.52
CA THR A 153 -7.84 -9.31 -14.97
C THR A 153 -6.64 -10.00 -15.62
N ARG A 154 -6.82 -10.46 -16.85
CA ARG A 154 -5.72 -10.96 -17.68
C ARG A 154 -4.84 -9.84 -18.26
N THR A 155 -5.25 -8.59 -18.14
CA THR A 155 -4.51 -7.42 -18.65
C THR A 155 -3.63 -6.76 -17.58
N TRP A 156 -3.50 -7.35 -16.40
CA TRP A 156 -2.76 -6.77 -15.27
C TRP A 156 -1.32 -6.38 -15.62
N ILE A 157 -0.57 -7.25 -16.34
CA ILE A 157 0.79 -6.93 -16.76
C ILE A 157 0.77 -5.72 -17.69
N THR A 158 -0.12 -5.73 -18.70
CA THR A 158 -0.29 -4.60 -19.64
C THR A 158 -0.59 -3.30 -18.91
N ASP A 159 -1.55 -3.35 -17.98
CA ASP A 159 -1.93 -2.17 -17.19
C ASP A 159 -0.74 -1.63 -16.38
N MET A 160 0.02 -2.49 -15.71
CA MET A 160 1.18 -2.08 -14.93
C MET A 160 2.30 -1.50 -15.80
N MET A 161 2.54 -2.07 -16.98
CA MET A 161 3.56 -1.59 -17.91
C MET A 161 3.23 -0.22 -18.53
N GLN A 162 1.96 0.17 -18.58
CA GLN A 162 1.57 1.54 -18.99
C GLN A 162 2.27 2.62 -18.16
N GLY A 163 2.57 2.33 -16.88
CA GLY A 163 3.29 3.27 -16.03
C GLY A 163 4.68 3.63 -16.57
N PHE A 164 5.38 2.68 -17.20
CA PHE A 164 6.67 2.92 -17.86
C PHE A 164 6.50 3.54 -19.26
N MET A 165 5.51 3.09 -20.00
CA MET A 165 5.28 3.55 -21.38
C MET A 165 4.82 5.01 -21.42
N HIS A 166 3.95 5.43 -20.50
CA HIS A 166 3.46 6.80 -20.41
C HIS A 166 4.42 7.77 -19.70
N ASN A 167 5.43 7.25 -19.02
CA ASN A 167 6.51 8.03 -18.45
C ASN A 167 7.87 7.35 -18.74
N PRO A 168 8.55 7.72 -19.83
CA PRO A 168 9.84 7.12 -20.21
C PRO A 168 10.94 7.25 -19.12
N GLN A 169 10.81 8.25 -18.24
CA GLN A 169 11.72 8.42 -17.10
C GLN A 169 11.36 7.52 -15.90
N ALA A 170 10.22 6.81 -15.95
CA ALA A 170 9.83 5.94 -14.85
C ALA A 170 10.83 4.78 -14.69
N GLU A 171 11.26 4.59 -13.47
CA GLU A 171 12.07 3.46 -12.99
C GLU A 171 11.29 2.59 -12.01
N VAL A 172 10.24 3.17 -11.40
CA VAL A 172 9.36 2.53 -10.41
C VAL A 172 7.92 2.81 -10.76
N VAL A 173 7.08 1.77 -10.75
CA VAL A 173 5.63 1.87 -10.94
C VAL A 173 4.92 1.29 -9.73
N LEU A 174 4.07 2.11 -9.12
CA LEU A 174 3.29 1.76 -7.94
C LEU A 174 1.88 1.37 -8.36
N GLY A 175 1.45 0.17 -7.99
CA GLY A 175 0.09 -0.32 -8.12
C GLY A 175 -0.63 -0.42 -6.78
N TYR A 176 -1.90 -0.80 -6.79
CA TYR A 176 -2.71 -1.03 -5.60
C TYR A 176 -2.95 -2.51 -5.38
N GLY A 177 -2.71 -2.98 -4.14
CA GLY A 177 -3.02 -4.34 -3.69
C GLY A 177 -4.20 -4.32 -2.70
N ALA A 178 -5.35 -4.83 -3.12
CA ALA A 178 -6.55 -4.96 -2.29
C ALA A 178 -6.56 -6.26 -1.48
N TYR A 179 -7.51 -6.39 -0.57
CA TYR A 179 -7.84 -7.65 0.09
C TYR A 179 -9.24 -8.13 -0.30
N PHE A 180 -9.42 -9.45 -0.42
CA PHE A 180 -10.72 -10.05 -0.61
C PHE A 180 -11.67 -9.66 0.52
N GLN A 181 -12.91 -9.37 0.14
CA GLN A 181 -13.93 -8.95 1.10
C GLN A 181 -14.52 -10.16 1.83
N LYS A 182 -14.66 -10.01 3.15
CA LYS A 182 -15.38 -10.94 4.02
C LYS A 182 -16.36 -10.16 4.90
N PRO A 183 -17.51 -10.75 5.29
CA PRO A 183 -18.52 -10.06 6.09
C PRO A 183 -18.13 -10.05 7.58
N THR A 184 -16.94 -9.57 7.93
CA THR A 184 -16.46 -9.47 9.31
C THR A 184 -15.96 -8.06 9.61
N LEU A 185 -16.08 -7.63 10.88
CA LEU A 185 -15.59 -6.33 11.34
C LEU A 185 -14.08 -6.18 11.10
N LEU A 186 -13.32 -7.24 11.39
CA LEU A 186 -11.88 -7.25 11.15
C LEU A 186 -11.55 -7.02 9.67
N ASN A 187 -12.27 -7.69 8.76
CA ASN A 187 -12.06 -7.49 7.32
C ASN A 187 -12.45 -6.08 6.87
N SER A 188 -13.52 -5.51 7.44
CA SER A 188 -13.88 -4.11 7.16
C SER A 188 -12.76 -3.16 7.56
N LEU A 189 -12.17 -3.34 8.72
CA LEU A 189 -11.05 -2.53 9.21
C LEU A 189 -9.79 -2.73 8.36
N ILE A 190 -9.44 -3.99 8.01
CA ILE A 190 -8.29 -4.31 7.16
C ILE A 190 -8.42 -3.65 5.79
N THR A 191 -9.58 -3.78 5.15
CA THR A 191 -9.80 -3.23 3.81
C THR A 191 -9.83 -1.71 3.82
N TYR A 192 -10.37 -1.07 4.87
CA TYR A 192 -10.32 0.38 5.04
C TYR A 192 -8.89 0.89 5.25
N ASP A 193 -8.13 0.28 6.19
CA ASP A 193 -6.74 0.65 6.48
C ASP A 193 -5.85 0.51 5.23
N THR A 194 -6.01 -0.58 4.49
CA THR A 194 -5.29 -0.82 3.24
C THR A 194 -5.65 0.20 2.17
N LEU A 195 -6.92 0.53 2.03
CA LEU A 195 -7.37 1.56 1.09
C LEU A 195 -6.80 2.92 1.45
N PHE A 196 -6.87 3.32 2.72
CA PHE A 196 -6.36 4.60 3.19
C PHE A 196 -4.86 4.74 2.91
N ILE A 197 -4.07 3.72 3.28
CA ILE A 197 -2.63 3.67 3.00
C ILE A 197 -2.37 3.67 1.48
N GLY A 198 -3.16 2.92 0.71
CA GLY A 198 -3.08 2.87 -0.75
C GLY A 198 -3.29 4.24 -1.40
N LEU A 199 -4.35 4.93 -1.01
CA LEU A 199 -4.63 6.29 -1.50
C LEU A 199 -3.54 7.28 -1.06
N GLN A 200 -2.99 7.10 0.14
CA GLN A 200 -1.93 7.95 0.67
C GLN A 200 -0.64 7.79 -0.13
N TYR A 201 -0.09 6.56 -0.29
CA TYR A 201 1.19 6.43 -0.99
C TYR A 201 1.09 6.72 -2.49
N MET A 202 0.02 6.27 -3.15
CA MET A 202 -0.19 6.58 -4.56
C MET A 202 -0.44 8.07 -4.77
N GLY A 203 -1.27 8.69 -3.95
CA GLY A 203 -1.57 10.11 -4.03
C GLY A 203 -0.37 11.00 -3.71
N MET A 204 0.47 10.61 -2.75
CA MET A 204 1.73 11.31 -2.47
C MET A 204 2.72 11.16 -3.63
N ALA A 205 2.82 9.99 -4.26
CA ALA A 205 3.63 9.79 -5.45
C ALA A 205 3.15 10.68 -6.61
N LEU A 206 1.84 10.72 -6.88
CA LEU A 206 1.23 11.62 -7.88
C LEU A 206 1.45 13.11 -7.55
N ALA A 207 1.60 13.43 -6.27
CA ALA A 207 1.96 14.77 -5.82
C ALA A 207 3.48 15.07 -5.90
N GLY A 208 4.29 14.12 -6.35
CA GLY A 208 5.74 14.27 -6.52
C GLY A 208 6.56 13.96 -5.27
N VAL A 209 5.98 13.31 -4.27
CA VAL A 209 6.64 12.91 -3.01
C VAL A 209 6.46 11.43 -2.70
N PRO A 210 6.90 10.51 -3.59
CA PRO A 210 6.80 9.07 -3.38
C PRO A 210 7.60 8.68 -2.12
N TYR A 211 7.06 7.72 -1.35
CA TYR A 211 7.72 7.29 -0.12
C TYR A 211 7.66 5.78 0.14
N MET A 212 6.73 5.06 -0.46
CA MET A 212 6.61 3.61 -0.36
C MET A 212 5.85 3.01 -1.55
N GLY A 213 5.95 1.72 -1.71
CA GLY A 213 5.09 0.87 -2.52
C GLY A 213 4.69 -0.36 -1.72
N VAL A 214 3.92 -1.27 -2.30
CA VAL A 214 3.54 -2.55 -1.70
C VAL A 214 3.98 -3.68 -2.62
N GLY A 215 4.71 -4.65 -2.10
CA GLY A 215 5.26 -5.79 -2.85
C GLY A 215 4.21 -6.64 -3.57
N ARG A 216 2.96 -6.53 -3.15
CA ARG A 216 1.83 -7.19 -3.81
C ARG A 216 1.50 -6.64 -5.19
N ASN A 217 1.95 -5.42 -5.52
CA ASN A 217 1.71 -4.78 -6.81
C ASN A 217 2.70 -3.64 -7.06
N LEU A 218 3.93 -4.00 -7.36
CA LEU A 218 5.06 -3.08 -7.51
C LEU A 218 5.90 -3.49 -8.71
N ALA A 219 6.24 -2.54 -9.58
CA ALA A 219 7.19 -2.81 -10.64
C ALA A 219 8.36 -1.83 -10.61
N TYR A 220 9.53 -2.30 -11.05
CA TYR A 220 10.70 -1.46 -11.25
C TYR A 220 11.63 -2.03 -12.31
N LYS A 221 12.47 -1.17 -12.88
CA LYS A 221 13.50 -1.61 -13.82
C LYS A 221 14.56 -2.45 -13.10
N LYS A 222 14.98 -3.56 -13.71
CA LYS A 222 16.04 -4.43 -13.20
C LYS A 222 17.35 -3.64 -12.96
N GLU A 223 17.69 -2.74 -13.87
CA GLU A 223 18.84 -1.84 -13.72
C GLU A 223 18.73 -0.98 -12.44
N THR A 224 17.55 -0.40 -12.16
CA THR A 224 17.35 0.42 -10.94
C THR A 224 17.59 -0.39 -9.68
N PHE A 225 17.18 -1.66 -9.66
CA PHE A 225 17.43 -2.54 -8.52
C PHE A 225 18.93 -2.76 -8.29
N PHE A 226 19.69 -3.14 -9.33
CA PHE A 226 21.11 -3.44 -9.19
C PHE A 226 21.98 -2.20 -9.02
N LYS A 227 21.71 -1.11 -9.75
CA LYS A 227 22.40 0.18 -9.61
C LYS A 227 22.34 0.74 -8.17
N ASN A 228 21.23 0.49 -7.48
CA ASN A 228 21.07 0.88 -6.08
C ASN A 228 21.51 -0.20 -5.08
N ASN A 229 22.25 -1.22 -5.52
CA ASN A 229 22.72 -2.34 -4.70
C ASN A 229 21.57 -3.13 -4.03
N GLY A 230 20.39 -3.21 -4.65
CA GLY A 230 19.23 -3.93 -4.16
C GLY A 230 18.90 -3.61 -2.70
N PHE A 231 18.82 -4.64 -1.87
CA PHE A 231 18.49 -4.54 -0.45
C PHE A 231 19.70 -4.36 0.47
N ARG A 232 20.90 -4.07 -0.07
CA ARG A 232 22.09 -3.83 0.76
C ARG A 232 21.82 -2.68 1.74
N GLY A 233 22.16 -2.90 3.02
CA GLY A 233 21.89 -1.96 4.11
C GLY A 233 20.48 -2.08 4.73
N MET A 234 19.63 -2.99 4.20
CA MET A 234 18.28 -3.25 4.71
C MET A 234 18.09 -4.72 5.12
N LEU A 235 19.13 -5.55 5.05
CA LEU A 235 19.05 -6.99 5.26
C LEU A 235 18.76 -7.36 6.72
N SER A 236 19.10 -6.49 7.66
CA SER A 236 18.81 -6.67 9.10
C SER A 236 17.34 -6.40 9.45
N GLU A 237 16.59 -5.75 8.58
CA GLU A 237 15.18 -5.45 8.82
C GLU A 237 14.32 -6.63 8.34
N GLN A 238 13.30 -7.01 9.14
CA GLN A 238 12.39 -8.11 8.78
C GLN A 238 11.41 -7.76 7.65
N ALA A 239 11.11 -6.47 7.47
CA ALA A 239 10.27 -5.94 6.40
C ALA A 239 11.06 -4.90 5.60
N GLY A 240 10.43 -4.21 4.64
CA GLY A 240 11.06 -3.13 3.89
C GLY A 240 11.66 -3.57 2.55
N ASP A 241 11.27 -4.74 2.08
CA ASP A 241 11.57 -5.20 0.73
C ASP A 241 10.89 -4.34 -0.34
N ASP A 242 9.75 -3.78 -0.02
CA ASP A 242 8.96 -2.91 -0.89
C ASP A 242 9.09 -1.43 -0.50
N ASP A 243 8.67 -1.09 0.70
CA ASP A 243 8.55 0.28 1.16
C ASP A 243 9.91 0.99 1.35
N LEU A 244 10.91 0.34 1.98
CA LEU A 244 12.24 0.94 2.14
C LEU A 244 12.99 1.03 0.82
N PHE A 245 12.84 0.03 -0.07
CA PHE A 245 13.46 0.10 -1.38
C PHE A 245 12.88 1.27 -2.18
N VAL A 246 11.55 1.40 -2.26
CA VAL A 246 10.89 2.53 -2.92
C VAL A 246 11.29 3.85 -2.25
N ASN A 247 11.31 3.91 -0.90
CA ASN A 247 11.73 5.12 -0.18
C ASN A 247 13.16 5.55 -0.56
N LYS A 248 14.06 4.58 -0.81
CA LYS A 248 15.44 4.84 -1.20
C LYS A 248 15.58 5.36 -2.62
N VAL A 249 14.86 4.77 -3.60
CA VAL A 249 15.11 5.01 -5.02
C VAL A 249 14.11 5.97 -5.68
N ALA A 250 12.88 6.03 -5.18
CA ALA A 250 11.80 6.77 -5.82
C ALA A 250 11.92 8.30 -5.64
N ASN A 251 11.58 9.01 -6.69
CA ASN A 251 11.48 10.48 -6.70
C ASN A 251 10.38 10.93 -7.68
N LYS A 252 10.13 12.24 -7.75
CA LYS A 252 9.07 12.83 -8.57
C LYS A 252 9.16 12.46 -10.06
N ARG A 253 10.38 12.28 -10.61
CA ARG A 253 10.60 12.09 -12.04
C ARG A 253 10.52 10.61 -12.43
N ASN A 254 11.09 9.74 -11.57
CA ASN A 254 11.25 8.32 -11.89
C ASN A 254 10.13 7.41 -11.36
N THR A 255 9.06 7.98 -10.78
CA THR A 255 7.98 7.18 -10.19
C THR A 255 6.66 7.44 -10.92
N ALA A 256 6.04 6.37 -11.41
CA ALA A 256 4.70 6.40 -11.96
C ALA A 256 3.71 5.65 -11.04
N VAL A 257 2.43 5.93 -11.21
CA VAL A 257 1.34 5.29 -10.47
C VAL A 257 0.35 4.72 -11.47
N VAL A 258 -0.02 3.46 -11.29
CA VAL A 258 -1.10 2.82 -12.04
C VAL A 258 -2.21 2.45 -11.05
N SER A 259 -3.41 2.96 -11.31
CA SER A 259 -4.55 2.84 -10.39
C SER A 259 -5.85 2.46 -11.11
N THR A 260 -5.75 1.90 -12.31
CA THR A 260 -6.91 1.34 -13.02
C THR A 260 -7.49 0.15 -12.23
N PRO A 261 -8.81 -0.07 -12.24
CA PRO A 261 -9.38 -1.25 -11.60
C PRO A 261 -8.79 -2.58 -12.12
N ALA A 262 -8.37 -2.60 -13.39
CA ALA A 262 -7.77 -3.78 -14.01
C ALA A 262 -6.35 -4.08 -13.50
N SER A 263 -5.62 -3.06 -13.02
CA SER A 263 -4.28 -3.22 -12.47
C SER A 263 -4.26 -3.68 -11.01
N VAL A 264 -5.40 -3.84 -10.35
CA VAL A 264 -5.46 -4.22 -8.91
C VAL A 264 -5.16 -5.69 -8.71
N THR A 265 -4.28 -6.00 -7.76
CA THR A 265 -4.10 -7.36 -7.23
C THR A 265 -4.91 -7.56 -5.96
N TRP A 266 -5.37 -8.78 -5.72
CA TRP A 266 -6.20 -9.14 -4.56
C TRP A 266 -5.53 -10.23 -3.74
N SER A 267 -5.36 -9.97 -2.44
CA SER A 267 -4.76 -10.91 -1.48
C SER A 267 -5.78 -11.49 -0.51
N ILE A 268 -5.43 -12.61 0.10
CA ILE A 268 -6.19 -13.20 1.20
C ILE A 268 -5.99 -12.35 2.47
N PRO A 269 -7.07 -11.85 3.10
CA PRO A 269 -6.95 -11.07 4.33
C PRO A 269 -6.67 -11.95 5.54
N ASN A 270 -5.96 -11.42 6.53
CA ASN A 270 -5.85 -12.05 7.83
C ASN A 270 -7.22 -12.32 8.44
N THR A 271 -7.38 -13.50 9.06
CA THR A 271 -8.63 -13.93 9.67
C THR A 271 -8.69 -13.72 11.18
N SER A 272 -7.57 -13.41 11.81
CA SER A 272 -7.48 -13.14 13.25
C SER A 272 -6.87 -11.77 13.56
N TRP A 273 -7.34 -11.14 14.63
CA TRP A 273 -6.79 -9.89 15.15
C TRP A 273 -5.29 -10.00 15.47
N ARG A 274 -4.87 -11.15 16.01
CA ARG A 274 -3.48 -11.39 16.38
C ARG A 274 -2.56 -11.39 15.16
N SER A 275 -2.92 -12.08 14.08
CA SER A 275 -2.11 -12.14 12.86
C SER A 275 -2.08 -10.78 12.15
N TRP A 276 -3.21 -10.07 12.08
CA TRP A 276 -3.25 -8.73 11.53
C TRP A 276 -2.40 -7.72 12.32
N LEU A 277 -2.49 -7.74 13.66
CA LEU A 277 -1.64 -6.89 14.51
C LEU A 277 -0.15 -7.23 14.35
N HIS A 278 0.20 -8.51 14.19
CA HIS A 278 1.57 -8.91 13.91
C HIS A 278 2.06 -8.34 12.57
N GLN A 279 1.26 -8.47 11.53
CA GLN A 279 1.55 -7.88 10.21
C GLN A 279 1.72 -6.35 10.31
N LYS A 280 0.80 -5.65 10.97
CA LYS A 280 0.86 -4.19 11.13
C LYS A 280 2.09 -3.75 11.92
N ARG A 281 2.47 -4.49 12.98
CA ARG A 281 3.71 -4.26 13.72
C ARG A 281 4.94 -4.39 12.83
N ARG A 282 5.00 -5.43 12.00
CA ARG A 282 6.09 -5.65 11.07
C ARG A 282 6.24 -4.50 10.07
N HIS A 283 5.14 -4.00 9.48
CA HIS A 283 5.18 -2.85 8.56
C HIS A 283 5.58 -1.55 9.28
N LEU A 284 5.03 -1.28 10.45
CA LEU A 284 5.36 -0.06 11.19
C LEU A 284 6.81 -0.05 11.71
N SER A 285 7.42 -1.23 11.94
CA SER A 285 8.79 -1.34 12.49
C SER A 285 9.86 -0.71 11.62
N VAL A 286 9.65 -0.62 10.31
CA VAL A 286 10.63 -0.07 9.35
C VAL A 286 10.42 1.41 9.04
N SER A 287 9.32 1.98 9.47
CA SER A 287 8.95 3.38 9.19
C SER A 287 9.97 4.40 9.74
N HIS A 288 10.74 4.03 10.78
CA HIS A 288 11.80 4.86 11.33
C HIS A 288 12.98 5.08 10.35
N ASN A 289 13.12 4.21 9.35
CA ASN A 289 14.16 4.29 8.32
C ASN A 289 13.74 5.18 7.11
N TYR A 290 12.51 5.68 7.07
CA TYR A 290 12.09 6.56 5.98
C TYR A 290 12.83 7.89 5.99
N ARG A 291 12.92 8.55 4.83
CA ARG A 291 13.45 9.92 4.69
C ARG A 291 12.70 10.88 5.60
N PHE A 292 13.40 11.86 6.19
CA PHE A 292 12.82 12.79 7.17
C PHE A 292 11.55 13.49 6.67
N GLY A 293 11.54 14.01 5.44
CA GLY A 293 10.36 14.65 4.87
C GLY A 293 9.15 13.73 4.71
N SER A 294 9.38 12.42 4.46
CA SER A 294 8.31 11.41 4.46
C SER A 294 7.76 11.17 5.87
N LYS A 295 8.66 10.99 6.84
CA LYS A 295 8.27 10.80 8.25
C LYS A 295 7.41 11.96 8.77
N LEU A 296 7.82 13.20 8.50
CA LEU A 296 7.09 14.38 8.95
C LEU A 296 5.65 14.38 8.42
N ARG A 297 5.46 14.15 7.12
CA ARG A 297 4.11 14.10 6.51
C ARG A 297 3.25 12.95 7.06
N LEU A 298 3.87 11.80 7.29
CA LEU A 298 3.21 10.61 7.80
C LEU A 298 2.84 10.73 9.28
N VAL A 299 3.53 11.54 10.07
CA VAL A 299 3.22 11.81 11.47
C VAL A 299 2.16 12.92 11.60
N LEU A 300 2.24 13.97 10.77
CA LEU A 300 1.31 15.10 10.84
C LEU A 300 -0.14 14.69 10.57
N GLU A 301 -0.38 13.73 9.67
CA GLU A 301 -1.74 13.29 9.36
C GLU A 301 -2.44 12.66 10.57
N PRO A 302 -1.94 11.58 11.19
CA PRO A 302 -2.61 10.99 12.35
C PRO A 302 -2.57 11.89 13.60
N LEU A 303 -1.55 12.74 13.74
CA LEU A 303 -1.47 13.73 14.83
C LEU A 303 -2.60 14.74 14.73
N THR A 304 -2.77 15.36 13.56
CA THR A 304 -3.85 16.34 13.36
C THR A 304 -5.23 15.69 13.45
N ARG A 305 -5.37 14.43 13.06
CA ARG A 305 -6.60 13.64 13.24
C ARG A 305 -6.91 13.46 14.73
N GLY A 306 -5.93 13.07 15.54
CA GLY A 306 -6.09 12.97 16.99
C GLY A 306 -6.38 14.30 17.65
N LEU A 307 -5.66 15.38 17.26
CA LEU A 307 -5.90 16.74 17.76
C LEU A 307 -7.31 17.25 17.43
N PHE A 308 -7.84 16.95 16.25
CA PHE A 308 -9.20 17.32 15.88
C PHE A 308 -10.23 16.78 16.87
N TYR A 309 -10.16 15.49 17.22
CA TYR A 309 -11.08 14.90 18.19
C TYR A 309 -10.81 15.38 19.62
N ALA A 310 -9.56 15.60 20.00
CA ALA A 310 -9.22 16.15 21.32
C ALA A 310 -9.78 17.57 21.50
N ILE A 311 -9.62 18.44 20.51
CA ILE A 311 -10.17 19.80 20.54
C ILE A 311 -11.70 19.76 20.49
N LEU A 312 -12.31 18.88 19.70
CA LEU A 312 -13.76 18.71 19.66
C LEU A 312 -14.32 18.35 21.05
N ILE A 313 -13.68 17.42 21.75
CA ILE A 313 -14.04 17.07 23.14
C ILE A 313 -13.84 18.27 24.07
N ALA A 314 -12.75 19.02 23.93
CA ALA A 314 -12.50 20.21 24.74
C ALA A 314 -13.60 21.28 24.55
N VAL A 315 -14.07 21.50 23.31
CA VAL A 315 -15.20 22.39 23.02
C VAL A 315 -16.47 21.87 23.69
N CYS A 316 -16.73 20.56 23.67
CA CYS A 316 -17.91 20.01 24.34
C CYS A 316 -17.89 20.16 25.87
N ILE A 317 -16.70 20.18 26.49
CA ILE A 317 -16.56 20.32 27.96
C ILE A 317 -16.58 21.79 28.41
N TRP A 318 -15.88 22.65 27.68
CA TRP A 318 -15.63 24.04 28.15
C TRP A 318 -16.25 25.13 27.29
N GLY A 319 -16.76 24.76 26.09
CA GLY A 319 -17.33 25.72 25.15
C GLY A 319 -18.77 26.14 25.51
N SER A 320 -19.17 27.30 25.02
CA SER A 320 -20.56 27.71 25.02
C SER A 320 -21.43 26.83 24.12
N SER A 321 -22.75 26.80 24.35
CA SER A 321 -23.67 26.01 23.51
C SER A 321 -23.56 26.39 22.04
N LEU A 322 -23.29 27.64 21.71
CA LEU A 322 -23.09 28.09 20.34
C LEU A 322 -21.78 27.56 19.75
N ALA A 323 -20.68 27.51 20.53
CA ALA A 323 -19.42 26.96 20.13
C ALA A 323 -19.53 25.43 19.88
N VAL A 324 -20.26 24.71 20.71
CA VAL A 324 -20.55 23.28 20.54
C VAL A 324 -21.29 23.04 19.22
N CYS A 325 -22.35 23.83 18.93
CA CYS A 325 -23.06 23.74 17.64
C CYS A 325 -22.13 23.98 16.44
N ALA A 326 -21.27 25.01 16.50
CA ALA A 326 -20.31 25.32 15.45
C ALA A 326 -19.29 24.20 15.28
N ALA A 327 -18.77 23.60 16.35
CA ALA A 327 -17.85 22.48 16.32
C ALA A 327 -18.47 21.22 15.69
N TYR A 328 -19.74 20.92 15.98
CA TYR A 328 -20.47 19.83 15.34
C TYR A 328 -20.68 20.07 13.85
N ILE A 329 -20.93 21.29 13.41
CA ILE A 329 -21.00 21.62 11.97
C ILE A 329 -19.65 21.34 11.29
N LEU A 330 -18.53 21.75 11.89
CA LEU A 330 -17.19 21.47 11.36
C LEU A 330 -16.92 19.95 11.31
N TRP A 331 -17.32 19.21 12.34
CA TRP A 331 -17.19 17.75 12.36
C TRP A 331 -18.01 17.10 11.25
N TRP A 332 -19.25 17.51 11.01
CA TRP A 332 -20.10 17.00 9.94
C TRP A 332 -19.52 17.32 8.55
N LEU A 333 -19.03 18.51 8.32
CA LEU A 333 -18.40 18.90 7.06
C LEU A 333 -17.17 18.04 6.78
N ARG A 334 -16.34 17.80 7.81
CA ARG A 334 -15.19 16.91 7.72
C ARG A 334 -15.60 15.45 7.42
N LEU A 335 -16.62 14.95 8.11
CA LEU A 335 -17.12 13.58 7.90
C LEU A 335 -17.67 13.37 6.49
N VAL A 336 -18.47 14.31 5.98
CA VAL A 336 -19.01 14.26 4.61
C VAL A 336 -17.86 14.23 3.59
N MET A 337 -16.88 15.12 3.73
CA MET A 337 -15.70 15.12 2.86
C MET A 337 -14.97 13.77 2.91
N GLN A 338 -14.75 13.22 4.10
CA GLN A 338 -14.08 11.93 4.29
C GLN A 338 -14.86 10.79 3.65
N LEU A 339 -16.18 10.71 3.89
CA LEU A 339 -17.06 9.73 3.26
C LEU A 339 -17.01 9.81 1.72
N CYS A 340 -17.09 11.01 1.17
CA CYS A 340 -17.00 11.22 -0.27
C CYS A 340 -15.66 10.75 -0.84
N VAL A 341 -14.53 11.20 -0.27
CA VAL A 341 -13.19 10.86 -0.78
C VAL A 341 -12.92 9.36 -0.69
N ILE A 342 -13.23 8.75 0.44
CA ILE A 342 -13.00 7.31 0.66
C ILE A 342 -13.92 6.48 -0.22
N ASN A 343 -15.22 6.74 -0.25
CA ASN A 343 -16.17 5.88 -0.97
C ASN A 343 -16.03 5.97 -2.50
N ILE A 344 -15.76 7.14 -3.06
CA ILE A 344 -15.51 7.27 -4.50
C ILE A 344 -14.29 6.44 -4.92
N SER A 345 -13.24 6.43 -4.10
CA SER A 345 -12.03 5.62 -4.35
C SER A 345 -12.27 4.14 -4.09
N SER A 346 -12.95 3.81 -3.00
CA SER A 346 -13.24 2.44 -2.60
C SER A 346 -14.12 1.71 -3.60
N TYR A 347 -15.14 2.38 -4.12
CA TYR A 347 -16.02 1.80 -5.15
C TYR A 347 -15.24 1.32 -6.38
N ARG A 348 -14.16 2.04 -6.74
CA ARG A 348 -13.32 1.70 -7.91
C ARG A 348 -12.26 0.66 -7.61
N LEU A 349 -11.61 0.74 -6.44
CA LEU A 349 -10.44 -0.08 -6.10
C LEU A 349 -10.79 -1.32 -5.28
N ASN A 350 -11.72 -1.19 -4.32
CA ASN A 350 -12.12 -2.26 -3.39
C ASN A 350 -13.51 -2.84 -3.67
N LYS A 351 -14.33 -2.17 -4.50
CA LYS A 351 -15.74 -2.52 -4.72
C LYS A 351 -16.56 -2.59 -3.39
N ARG A 352 -16.19 -1.78 -2.39
CA ARG A 352 -16.83 -1.71 -1.07
C ARG A 352 -17.24 -0.27 -0.77
N LEU A 353 -18.35 -0.10 -0.06
CA LEU A 353 -18.77 1.18 0.52
C LEU A 353 -18.63 1.12 2.04
N TYR A 354 -18.24 2.23 2.63
CA TYR A 354 -18.11 2.43 4.06
C TYR A 354 -19.15 3.45 4.53
N GLY A 355 -19.79 3.15 5.64
CA GLY A 355 -20.76 4.03 6.29
C GLY A 355 -20.16 4.77 7.49
N ILE A 356 -20.95 4.85 8.56
CA ILE A 356 -20.58 5.54 9.80
C ILE A 356 -19.39 4.91 10.53
N GLU A 357 -19.07 3.64 10.24
CA GLU A 357 -17.91 2.95 10.80
C GLU A 357 -16.58 3.66 10.50
N ILE A 358 -16.54 4.52 9.48
CA ILE A 358 -15.37 5.38 9.20
C ILE A 358 -14.98 6.21 10.41
N VAL A 359 -15.95 6.71 11.19
CA VAL A 359 -15.68 7.50 12.41
C VAL A 359 -14.89 6.68 13.42
N ALA A 360 -15.30 5.42 13.63
CA ALA A 360 -14.57 4.52 14.52
C ALA A 360 -13.16 4.23 14.00
N TYR A 361 -13.00 3.96 12.71
CA TYR A 361 -11.69 3.69 12.10
C TYR A 361 -10.77 4.91 12.12
N ASP A 362 -11.35 6.10 11.98
CA ASP A 362 -10.65 7.38 12.03
C ASP A 362 -10.00 7.65 13.39
N ILE A 363 -10.61 7.16 14.46
CA ILE A 363 -10.11 7.27 15.83
C ILE A 363 -9.18 6.10 16.18
N VAL A 364 -9.64 4.87 15.90
CA VAL A 364 -8.96 3.65 16.36
C VAL A 364 -7.62 3.43 15.66
N LEU A 365 -7.53 3.66 14.33
CA LEU A 365 -6.31 3.34 13.58
C LEU A 365 -5.10 4.20 13.97
N PRO A 366 -5.21 5.53 14.16
CA PRO A 366 -4.09 6.33 14.67
C PRO A 366 -3.66 5.92 16.08
N LEU A 367 -4.62 5.72 17.00
CA LEU A 367 -4.34 5.30 18.37
C LEU A 367 -3.64 3.93 18.40
N LEU A 368 -4.11 2.99 17.60
CA LEU A 368 -3.49 1.67 17.45
C LEU A 368 -2.07 1.78 16.91
N SER A 369 -1.85 2.62 15.90
CA SER A 369 -0.53 2.82 15.30
C SER A 369 0.44 3.45 16.31
N LEU A 370 -0.01 4.45 17.07
CA LEU A 370 0.77 5.05 18.15
C LEU A 370 1.10 4.02 19.26
N TRP A 371 0.13 3.23 19.67
CA TRP A 371 0.33 2.17 20.67
C TRP A 371 1.33 1.12 20.17
N ILE A 372 1.26 0.70 18.91
CA ILE A 372 2.22 -0.23 18.31
C ILE A 372 3.64 0.38 18.34
N LEU A 373 3.80 1.62 17.85
CA LEU A 373 5.10 2.29 17.82
C LEU A 373 5.68 2.48 19.23
N TRP A 374 4.85 2.86 20.18
CA TRP A 374 5.26 3.01 21.57
C TRP A 374 5.70 1.67 22.20
N THR A 375 4.92 0.60 22.04
CA THR A 375 5.24 -0.71 22.59
C THR A 375 6.47 -1.37 21.93
N GLN A 376 6.74 -1.06 20.65
CA GLN A 376 7.94 -1.54 19.97
C GLN A 376 9.23 -0.97 20.57
N ARG A 377 9.19 0.26 21.10
CA ARG A 377 10.35 0.92 21.72
C ARG A 377 10.86 0.18 22.96
N PHE A 378 9.98 -0.52 23.68
CA PHE A 378 10.31 -1.26 24.90
C PHE A 378 10.55 -2.76 24.68
N ARG A 379 10.23 -3.28 23.51
CA ARG A 379 10.54 -4.67 23.16
C ARG A 379 11.97 -4.77 22.65
N LYS A 380 12.84 -5.47 23.39
CA LYS A 380 14.13 -5.93 22.86
C LYS A 380 13.85 -6.64 21.52
N ARG A 381 14.61 -6.31 20.47
CA ARG A 381 14.55 -6.97 19.15
C ARG A 381 14.76 -8.47 19.33
N ARG A 382 13.68 -9.21 19.54
CA ARG A 382 13.72 -10.67 19.43
C ARG A 382 13.57 -10.98 17.96
N ILE A 383 14.66 -11.46 17.38
CA ILE A 383 14.67 -12.06 16.05
C ILE A 383 13.91 -13.37 16.16
N TYR A 384 12.63 -13.40 15.81
CA TYR A 384 11.86 -14.63 15.64
C TYR A 384 11.15 -14.56 14.27
N TRP A 385 11.39 -15.62 13.55
CA TRP A 385 10.78 -15.96 12.26
C TRP A 385 9.37 -16.51 12.48
#